data_3aa556279553dc39a8f60af0bea20f37
#
_entry.id   3aa556279553dc39a8f60af0bea20f37
#
_cell.length_a   1.000
_cell.length_b   1.000
_cell.length_c   1.000
_cell.angle_alpha   90.00
_cell.angle_beta   90.00
_cell.angle_gamma   90.00
#
_symmetry.space_group_name_H-M   'P 1'
#
loop_
_entity.id
_entity.type
_entity.pdbx_description
1 polymer ?
#
loop_
_entity_poly.entity_id
_entity_poly.type
_entity_poly.pdbx_seq_one_letter_code
_entity_poly.pdbx_strand_id
1 'polypeptide(L)'
;MLLTDYIQPDCVMPNLLAATKAEALKELTHLLFEKRKMKGVGPALDQVMARETTESTGIGHGIAVPHARVSGLKSLCCAVARCKEGLDFMAVDRNPVHIVFLICYPPTQQTTYLNFIATVSKLLRDEEHLKAMLDAETGADMYAVLTELSQTFMEPEAEYAKKLEEDAELSKMKDAHADLILLARLQLCQEMYEAAKTGKRAIKQRIESIRMLIDPRLLKHYDRVMASRAPALVPVEGDTCQGCFMKLPSQYAQLVRQDTDRIHTCKNCSRFIYMV
;
A
#
# COMPACT_ATOMS: atom_id res chain seq x y z
N MET A 1 5.22 4.55 6.96
CA MET A 1 6.63 4.27 7.37
C MET A 1 7.46 4.22 6.11
N LEU A 2 8.37 5.15 5.93
CA LEU A 2 9.31 5.12 4.81
C LEU A 2 10.45 4.13 5.13
N LEU A 3 10.87 3.32 4.16
CA LEU A 3 12.05 2.44 4.35
C LEU A 3 13.30 3.27 4.64
N THR A 4 13.41 4.43 4.04
CA THR A 4 14.52 5.38 4.20
C THR A 4 14.59 6.04 5.58
N ASP A 5 13.57 5.90 6.44
CA ASP A 5 13.69 6.29 7.86
C ASP A 5 14.71 5.40 8.61
N TYR A 6 14.96 4.19 8.10
CA TYR A 6 15.80 3.16 8.73
C TYR A 6 17.03 2.77 7.92
N ILE A 7 17.10 3.17 6.66
CA ILE A 7 18.24 2.95 5.76
C ILE A 7 18.94 4.29 5.54
N GLN A 8 20.24 4.36 5.82
CA GLN A 8 21.04 5.54 5.44
C GLN A 8 21.67 5.34 4.07
N PRO A 9 21.92 6.42 3.29
CA PRO A 9 22.51 6.32 1.95
C PRO A 9 23.84 5.57 1.91
N ASP A 10 24.67 5.75 2.94
CA ASP A 10 25.98 5.10 3.08
C ASP A 10 25.92 3.65 3.61
N CYS A 11 24.72 3.17 3.93
CA CYS A 11 24.42 1.76 4.24
C CYS A 11 23.84 1.01 3.02
N VAL A 12 23.92 1.57 1.82
CA VAL A 12 23.50 0.91 0.57
C VAL A 12 24.72 0.55 -0.27
N MET A 13 24.90 -0.76 -0.51
CA MET A 13 26.05 -1.34 -1.21
C MET A 13 25.60 -1.89 -2.58
N PRO A 14 25.99 -1.24 -3.70
CA PRO A 14 25.54 -1.65 -5.03
C PRO A 14 26.22 -2.92 -5.56
N ASN A 15 27.39 -3.27 -5.01
CA ASN A 15 28.18 -4.41 -5.43
C ASN A 15 28.71 -5.17 -4.19
N LEU A 16 27.95 -6.14 -3.74
CA LEU A 16 28.38 -7.07 -2.71
C LEU A 16 29.29 -8.13 -3.36
N LEU A 17 30.51 -8.26 -2.87
CA LEU A 17 31.52 -9.17 -3.45
C LEU A 17 31.57 -10.53 -2.75
N ALA A 18 30.79 -10.73 -1.68
CA ALA A 18 30.72 -11.97 -0.94
C ALA A 18 30.33 -13.15 -1.86
N ALA A 19 31.07 -14.24 -1.78
CA ALA A 19 30.79 -15.47 -2.52
C ALA A 19 29.83 -16.41 -1.77
N THR A 20 29.69 -16.22 -0.47
CA THR A 20 28.85 -17.04 0.40
C THR A 20 27.89 -16.19 1.22
N LYS A 21 26.78 -16.80 1.63
CA LYS A 21 25.81 -16.21 2.57
C LYS A 21 26.48 -15.71 3.85
N ALA A 22 27.39 -16.48 4.43
CA ALA A 22 28.09 -16.12 5.67
C ALA A 22 28.98 -14.87 5.49
N GLU A 23 29.69 -14.78 4.38
CA GLU A 23 30.49 -13.61 4.04
C GLU A 23 29.61 -12.36 3.82
N ALA A 24 28.48 -12.53 3.13
CA ALA A 24 27.52 -11.45 2.91
C ALA A 24 26.97 -10.89 4.24
N LEU A 25 26.57 -11.75 5.14
CA LEU A 25 26.08 -11.36 6.45
C LEU A 25 27.16 -10.64 7.28
N LYS A 26 28.39 -11.12 7.21
CA LYS A 26 29.53 -10.48 7.89
C LYS A 26 29.80 -9.09 7.30
N GLU A 27 29.90 -8.97 5.99
CA GLU A 27 30.21 -7.70 5.30
C GLU A 27 29.13 -6.66 5.58
N LEU A 28 27.85 -7.02 5.46
CA LEU A 28 26.72 -6.12 5.73
C LEU A 28 26.61 -5.72 7.20
N THR A 29 26.89 -6.64 8.13
CA THR A 29 26.88 -6.31 9.57
C THR A 29 28.00 -5.31 9.89
N HIS A 30 29.19 -5.51 9.34
CA HIS A 30 30.30 -4.55 9.52
C HIS A 30 29.98 -3.20 8.91
N LEU A 31 29.48 -3.13 7.67
CA LEU A 31 29.05 -1.89 7.03
C LEU A 31 28.04 -1.14 7.91
N LEU A 32 26.98 -1.82 8.35
CA LEU A 32 25.91 -1.20 9.15
C LEU A 32 26.44 -0.59 10.44
N PHE A 33 27.27 -1.34 11.19
CA PHE A 33 27.80 -0.90 12.47
C PHE A 33 28.85 0.21 12.33
N GLU A 34 29.69 0.15 11.30
CA GLU A 34 30.67 1.20 11.00
C GLU A 34 29.99 2.52 10.61
N LYS A 35 29.09 2.49 9.63
CA LYS A 35 28.39 3.69 9.13
C LYS A 35 27.49 4.31 10.20
N ARG A 36 26.84 3.50 10.99
CA ARG A 36 26.00 3.97 12.09
C ARG A 36 26.81 4.31 13.36
N LYS A 37 28.13 4.15 13.35
CA LYS A 37 29.05 4.37 14.49
C LYS A 37 28.59 3.62 15.75
N MET A 38 28.11 2.41 15.58
CA MET A 38 27.62 1.56 16.67
C MET A 38 28.74 0.68 17.23
N LYS A 39 28.62 0.35 18.50
CA LYS A 39 29.51 -0.61 19.18
C LYS A 39 28.88 -2.01 19.20
N GLY A 40 29.72 -3.04 19.34
CA GLY A 40 29.24 -4.41 19.51
C GLY A 40 28.92 -5.15 18.19
N VAL A 41 29.70 -4.89 17.13
CA VAL A 41 29.56 -5.58 15.84
C VAL A 41 29.70 -7.10 15.98
N GLY A 42 30.64 -7.59 16.78
CA GLY A 42 30.84 -9.05 17.00
C GLY A 42 29.58 -9.72 17.57
N PRO A 43 29.08 -9.31 18.74
CA PRO A 43 27.84 -9.85 19.29
C PRO A 43 26.62 -9.72 18.36
N ALA A 44 26.52 -8.65 17.56
CA ALA A 44 25.46 -8.50 16.60
C ALA A 44 25.60 -9.50 15.43
N LEU A 45 26.81 -9.69 14.94
CA LEU A 45 27.10 -10.69 13.89
C LEU A 45 26.77 -12.11 14.40
N ASP A 46 27.15 -12.45 15.62
CA ASP A 46 26.82 -13.75 16.22
C ASP A 46 25.31 -13.99 16.24
N GLN A 47 24.53 -12.97 16.60
CA GLN A 47 23.06 -13.05 16.60
C GLN A 47 22.47 -13.18 15.19
N VAL A 48 22.98 -12.43 14.21
CA VAL A 48 22.58 -12.56 12.81
C VAL A 48 22.85 -13.98 12.29
N MET A 49 24.05 -14.50 12.54
CA MET A 49 24.44 -15.84 12.13
C MET A 49 23.59 -16.93 12.82
N ALA A 50 23.41 -16.82 14.13
CA ALA A 50 22.59 -17.76 14.90
C ALA A 50 21.12 -17.78 14.42
N ARG A 51 20.55 -16.60 14.09
CA ARG A 51 19.19 -16.51 13.54
C ARG A 51 19.10 -17.18 12.16
N GLU A 52 20.06 -16.94 11.30
CA GLU A 52 20.08 -17.47 9.94
C GLU A 52 20.30 -18.99 9.89
N THR A 53 20.96 -19.59 10.91
CA THR A 53 21.10 -21.05 11.01
C THR A 53 19.81 -21.74 11.44
N THR A 54 18.89 -21.03 12.10
CA THR A 54 17.61 -21.60 12.53
C THR A 54 16.68 -21.82 11.35
N GLU A 55 16.57 -20.85 10.47
CA GLU A 55 15.71 -20.88 9.27
C GLU A 55 16.20 -19.81 8.29
N SER A 56 16.23 -20.15 7.00
CA SER A 56 16.63 -19.19 5.98
C SER A 56 15.74 -17.97 5.95
N THR A 57 16.35 -16.80 5.80
CA THR A 57 15.64 -15.51 5.61
C THR A 57 15.49 -15.12 4.14
N GLY A 58 15.81 -16.00 3.20
CA GLY A 58 15.51 -15.85 1.77
C GLY A 58 14.02 -16.03 1.51
N ILE A 59 13.32 -14.92 1.25
CA ILE A 59 11.86 -14.89 1.10
C ILE A 59 11.34 -15.19 -0.31
N GLY A 60 12.25 -15.56 -1.22
CA GLY A 60 11.96 -15.74 -2.64
C GLY A 60 12.07 -14.44 -3.44
N HIS A 61 11.79 -14.52 -4.74
CA HIS A 61 11.89 -13.39 -5.69
C HIS A 61 13.26 -12.71 -5.73
N GLY A 62 14.34 -13.46 -5.43
CA GLY A 62 15.70 -12.92 -5.39
C GLY A 62 16.00 -12.03 -4.18
N ILE A 63 15.23 -12.12 -3.10
CA ILE A 63 15.31 -11.24 -1.92
C ILE A 63 15.60 -12.05 -0.66
N ALA A 64 16.49 -11.54 0.19
CA ALA A 64 16.66 -12.00 1.56
C ALA A 64 16.54 -10.86 2.57
N VAL A 65 16.03 -11.19 3.77
CA VAL A 65 15.80 -10.24 4.88
C VAL A 65 16.44 -10.74 6.17
N PRO A 66 17.79 -11.04 6.19
CA PRO A 66 18.46 -11.43 7.41
C PRO A 66 18.29 -10.38 8.51
N HIS A 67 18.10 -10.83 9.74
CA HIS A 67 17.79 -9.93 10.83
C HIS A 67 18.28 -10.44 12.17
N ALA A 68 18.54 -9.49 13.08
CA ALA A 68 18.87 -9.79 14.46
C ALA A 68 18.21 -8.81 15.44
N ARG A 69 17.86 -9.34 16.61
CA ARG A 69 17.43 -8.55 17.76
C ARG A 69 18.66 -8.18 18.57
N VAL A 70 19.07 -6.91 18.52
CA VAL A 70 20.31 -6.43 19.14
C VAL A 70 20.00 -5.50 20.30
N SER A 71 20.38 -5.91 21.51
CA SER A 71 20.25 -5.08 22.71
C SER A 71 21.18 -3.87 22.64
N GLY A 72 20.73 -2.72 23.14
CA GLY A 72 21.51 -1.48 23.15
C GLY A 72 21.37 -0.62 21.91
N LEU A 73 20.68 -1.08 20.86
CA LEU A 73 20.28 -0.20 19.77
C LEU A 73 19.18 0.77 20.22
N LYS A 74 19.23 2.01 19.72
CA LYS A 74 18.19 3.03 19.96
C LYS A 74 16.98 2.86 19.05
N SER A 75 17.21 2.42 17.82
CA SER A 75 16.18 2.24 16.79
C SER A 75 16.58 1.14 15.81
N LEU A 76 15.59 0.64 15.07
CA LEU A 76 15.82 -0.22 13.92
C LEU A 76 16.77 0.46 12.94
N CYS A 77 17.65 -0.31 12.35
CA CYS A 77 18.55 0.12 11.27
C CYS A 77 18.72 -1.01 10.26
N CYS A 78 18.96 -0.64 9.02
CA CYS A 78 19.07 -1.59 7.92
C CYS A 78 20.23 -1.20 6.99
N ALA A 79 20.95 -2.22 6.52
CA ALA A 79 21.86 -2.13 5.38
C ALA A 79 21.28 -2.91 4.20
N VAL A 80 21.48 -2.38 3.00
CA VAL A 80 20.98 -3.00 1.75
C VAL A 80 22.16 -3.28 0.84
N ALA A 81 22.19 -4.49 0.27
CA ALA A 81 23.19 -4.80 -0.73
C ALA A 81 22.58 -5.52 -1.92
N ARG A 82 23.22 -5.29 -3.09
CA ARG A 82 22.97 -6.07 -4.30
C ARG A 82 24.13 -6.99 -4.61
N CYS A 83 23.81 -8.24 -4.91
CA CYS A 83 24.74 -9.21 -5.47
C CYS A 83 24.32 -9.54 -6.91
N LYS A 84 25.11 -9.12 -7.89
CA LYS A 84 24.79 -9.31 -9.32
C LYS A 84 24.74 -10.80 -9.70
N GLU A 85 25.68 -11.57 -9.21
CA GLU A 85 25.80 -13.00 -9.53
C GLU A 85 24.76 -13.85 -8.79
N GLY A 86 24.12 -13.28 -7.76
CA GLY A 86 23.23 -13.99 -6.88
C GLY A 86 23.96 -14.81 -5.82
N LEU A 87 23.34 -15.00 -4.67
CA LEU A 87 23.84 -15.79 -3.55
C LEU A 87 22.88 -16.93 -3.22
N ASP A 88 23.41 -18.10 -2.92
CA ASP A 88 22.61 -19.18 -2.36
C ASP A 88 22.29 -18.89 -0.89
N PHE A 89 21.09 -18.41 -0.68
CA PHE A 89 20.50 -18.18 0.65
C PHE A 89 19.65 -19.35 1.13
N MET A 90 19.53 -20.42 0.35
CA MET A 90 18.51 -21.47 0.55
C MET A 90 17.11 -20.83 0.66
N ALA A 91 16.79 -19.92 -0.28
CA ALA A 91 15.52 -19.21 -0.32
C ALA A 91 14.33 -20.18 -0.50
N VAL A 92 13.13 -19.75 -0.10
CA VAL A 92 11.89 -20.54 -0.15
C VAL A 92 11.60 -21.08 -1.55
N ASP A 93 11.91 -20.30 -2.59
CA ASP A 93 11.73 -20.64 -4.01
C ASP A 93 12.97 -21.33 -4.63
N ARG A 94 14.04 -21.52 -3.85
CA ARG A 94 15.35 -22.08 -4.27
C ARG A 94 16.07 -21.28 -5.35
N ASN A 95 15.65 -20.04 -5.61
CA ASN A 95 16.33 -19.16 -6.54
C ASN A 95 17.46 -18.39 -5.84
N PRO A 96 18.50 -17.96 -6.59
CA PRO A 96 19.54 -17.09 -6.05
C PRO A 96 18.96 -15.78 -5.54
N VAL A 97 19.57 -15.26 -4.46
CA VAL A 97 19.21 -13.97 -3.88
C VAL A 97 20.11 -12.87 -4.45
N HIS A 98 19.52 -11.84 -4.97
CA HIS A 98 20.21 -10.70 -5.57
C HIS A 98 20.17 -9.43 -4.71
N ILE A 99 19.16 -9.28 -3.84
CA ILE A 99 19.02 -8.13 -2.94
C ILE A 99 18.92 -8.64 -1.50
N VAL A 100 19.77 -8.09 -0.63
CA VAL A 100 19.81 -8.46 0.78
C VAL A 100 19.53 -7.23 1.64
N PHE A 101 18.53 -7.31 2.53
CA PHE A 101 18.21 -6.31 3.55
C PHE A 101 18.62 -6.85 4.93
N LEU A 102 19.78 -6.47 5.43
CA LEU A 102 20.20 -6.81 6.78
C LEU A 102 19.59 -5.86 7.79
N ILE A 103 18.76 -6.36 8.70
CA ILE A 103 17.99 -5.57 9.66
C ILE A 103 18.47 -5.86 11.09
N CYS A 104 18.87 -4.82 11.81
CA CYS A 104 19.11 -4.91 13.25
C CYS A 104 18.11 -4.03 14.00
N TYR A 105 17.48 -4.56 15.05
CA TYR A 105 16.45 -3.84 15.79
C TYR A 105 16.52 -4.10 17.30
N PRO A 106 16.16 -3.11 18.17
CA PRO A 106 16.09 -3.31 19.60
C PRO A 106 14.87 -4.15 19.98
N PRO A 107 14.90 -4.87 21.13
CA PRO A 107 13.77 -5.69 21.60
C PRO A 107 12.43 -4.93 21.69
N THR A 108 12.48 -3.61 21.89
CA THR A 108 11.30 -2.73 22.01
C THR A 108 10.64 -2.37 20.69
N GLN A 109 11.25 -2.68 19.55
CA GLN A 109 10.75 -2.31 18.21
C GLN A 109 10.39 -3.53 17.35
N GLN A 110 9.87 -4.58 17.94
CA GLN A 110 9.47 -5.78 17.20
C GLN A 110 8.35 -5.50 16.19
N THR A 111 7.36 -4.68 16.53
CA THR A 111 6.27 -4.30 15.61
C THR A 111 6.81 -3.49 14.43
N THR A 112 7.73 -2.54 14.69
CA THR A 112 8.40 -1.76 13.64
C THR A 112 9.15 -2.67 12.66
N TYR A 113 9.87 -3.65 13.18
CA TYR A 113 10.59 -4.66 12.40
C TYR A 113 9.63 -5.47 11.51
N LEU A 114 8.52 -5.97 12.05
CA LEU A 114 7.54 -6.74 11.26
C LEU A 114 6.92 -5.89 10.13
N ASN A 115 6.60 -4.64 10.42
CA ASN A 115 6.09 -3.70 9.42
C ASN A 115 7.14 -3.40 8.34
N PHE A 116 8.41 -3.26 8.73
CA PHE A 116 9.51 -3.03 7.80
C PHE A 116 9.65 -4.20 6.81
N ILE A 117 9.70 -5.45 7.30
CA ILE A 117 9.77 -6.64 6.43
C ILE A 117 8.56 -6.75 5.53
N ALA A 118 7.36 -6.52 6.07
CA ALA A 118 6.14 -6.55 5.27
C ALA A 118 6.17 -5.52 4.13
N THR A 119 6.70 -4.32 4.40
CA THR A 119 6.87 -3.26 3.40
C THR A 119 7.88 -3.67 2.33
N VAL A 120 9.07 -4.15 2.71
CA VAL A 120 10.10 -4.65 1.77
C VAL A 120 9.53 -5.76 0.88
N SER A 121 8.90 -6.76 1.49
CA SER A 121 8.30 -7.90 0.78
C SER A 121 7.24 -7.45 -0.23
N LYS A 122 6.41 -6.47 0.14
CA LYS A 122 5.31 -5.99 -0.71
C LYS A 122 5.83 -5.14 -1.87
N LEU A 123 6.82 -4.29 -1.62
CA LEU A 123 7.43 -3.43 -2.64
C LEU A 123 8.17 -4.24 -3.71
N LEU A 124 8.98 -5.21 -3.29
CA LEU A 124 9.88 -5.92 -4.21
C LEU A 124 9.30 -7.23 -4.78
N ARG A 125 8.03 -7.56 -4.48
CA ARG A 125 7.28 -8.59 -5.23
C ARG A 125 6.89 -8.11 -6.63
N ASP A 126 6.87 -6.81 -6.86
CA ASP A 126 6.67 -6.23 -8.17
C ASP A 126 7.97 -6.35 -8.97
N GLU A 127 7.90 -6.99 -10.13
CA GLU A 127 9.06 -7.26 -10.98
C GLU A 127 9.70 -5.98 -11.51
N GLU A 128 8.91 -4.92 -11.77
CA GLU A 128 9.44 -3.63 -12.21
C GLU A 128 10.24 -2.94 -11.11
N HIS A 129 9.77 -3.01 -9.86
CA HIS A 129 10.49 -2.47 -8.70
C HIS A 129 11.77 -3.23 -8.42
N LEU A 130 11.71 -4.56 -8.45
CA LEU A 130 12.91 -5.40 -8.29
C LEU A 130 13.93 -5.09 -9.39
N LYS A 131 13.48 -4.99 -10.63
CA LYS A 131 14.32 -4.64 -11.77
C LYS A 131 14.97 -3.27 -11.60
N ALA A 132 14.23 -2.25 -11.16
CA ALA A 132 14.79 -0.92 -10.89
C ALA A 132 15.91 -0.97 -9.84
N MET A 133 15.77 -1.79 -8.79
CA MET A 133 16.84 -2.02 -7.80
C MET A 133 18.05 -2.76 -8.38
N LEU A 134 17.82 -3.70 -9.29
CA LEU A 134 18.89 -4.47 -9.94
C LEU A 134 19.65 -3.66 -10.99
N ASP A 135 18.97 -2.76 -11.69
CA ASP A 135 19.54 -1.94 -12.76
C ASP A 135 20.29 -0.68 -12.22
N ALA A 136 20.05 -0.28 -10.96
CA ALA A 136 20.71 0.87 -10.34
C ALA A 136 22.23 0.70 -10.35
N GLU A 137 22.98 1.68 -10.86
CA GLU A 137 24.43 1.54 -11.02
C GLU A 137 25.21 1.80 -9.74
N THR A 138 24.76 2.76 -8.94
CA THR A 138 25.43 3.20 -7.70
C THR A 138 24.56 2.96 -6.46
N GLY A 139 25.19 3.05 -5.28
CA GLY A 139 24.45 3.01 -4.00
C GLY A 139 23.50 4.20 -3.85
N ALA A 140 23.83 5.34 -4.42
CA ALA A 140 22.95 6.51 -4.44
C ALA A 140 21.72 6.28 -5.33
N ASP A 141 21.88 5.64 -6.48
CA ASP A 141 20.75 5.29 -7.36
C ASP A 141 19.84 4.26 -6.68
N MET A 142 20.40 3.21 -6.06
CA MET A 142 19.62 2.25 -5.28
C MET A 142 18.85 2.93 -4.14
N TYR A 143 19.48 3.89 -3.45
CA TYR A 143 18.83 4.65 -2.38
C TYR A 143 17.71 5.54 -2.92
N ALA A 144 17.91 6.16 -4.09
CA ALA A 144 16.89 6.96 -4.76
C ALA A 144 15.67 6.10 -5.14
N VAL A 145 15.90 4.91 -5.72
CA VAL A 145 14.84 3.94 -6.03
C VAL A 145 14.08 3.56 -4.76
N LEU A 146 14.76 3.20 -3.67
CA LEU A 146 14.11 2.88 -2.40
C LEU A 146 13.28 4.05 -1.84
N THR A 147 13.75 5.28 -2.02
CA THR A 147 13.03 6.49 -1.59
C THR A 147 11.75 6.67 -2.38
N GLU A 148 11.85 6.63 -3.71
CA GLU A 148 10.72 6.77 -4.61
C GLU A 148 9.65 5.69 -4.37
N LEU A 149 10.07 4.42 -4.33
CA LEU A 149 9.17 3.30 -4.06
C LEU A 149 8.49 3.41 -2.70
N SER A 150 9.24 3.84 -1.66
CA SER A 150 8.68 4.02 -0.31
C SER A 150 7.62 5.13 -0.28
N GLN A 151 7.85 6.25 -0.96
CA GLN A 151 6.93 7.38 -1.04
C GLN A 151 5.66 6.98 -1.82
N THR A 152 5.83 6.45 -3.01
CA THR A 152 4.70 6.00 -3.86
C THR A 152 3.83 4.98 -3.16
N PHE A 153 4.41 4.15 -2.30
CA PHE A 153 3.68 3.12 -1.57
C PHE A 153 2.96 3.66 -0.31
N MET A 154 3.53 4.66 0.36
CA MET A 154 3.02 5.19 1.63
C MET A 154 1.90 6.22 1.46
N GLU A 155 2.00 7.09 0.46
CA GLU A 155 0.98 8.12 0.23
C GLU A 155 -0.41 7.53 -0.04
N PRO A 156 -0.56 6.54 -0.93
CA PRO A 156 -1.86 5.90 -1.15
C PRO A 156 -2.39 5.13 0.07
N GLU A 157 -1.53 4.49 0.86
CA GLU A 157 -1.99 3.70 2.02
C GLU A 157 -2.46 4.57 3.20
N ALA A 158 -1.75 5.65 3.53
CA ALA A 158 -2.15 6.57 4.59
C ALA A 158 -3.44 7.33 4.20
N GLU A 159 -3.52 7.81 2.98
CA GLU A 159 -4.73 8.43 2.43
C GLU A 159 -5.88 7.43 2.34
N TYR A 160 -5.60 6.20 1.94
CA TYR A 160 -6.57 5.13 1.88
C TYR A 160 -7.12 4.76 3.27
N ALA A 161 -6.25 4.60 4.29
CA ALA A 161 -6.67 4.32 5.67
C ALA A 161 -7.56 5.44 6.22
N LYS A 162 -7.17 6.71 6.01
CA LYS A 162 -7.98 7.88 6.40
C LYS A 162 -9.34 7.87 5.71
N LYS A 163 -9.37 7.59 4.41
CA LYS A 163 -10.63 7.51 3.64
C LYS A 163 -11.52 6.34 4.09
N LEU A 164 -10.94 5.21 4.53
CA LEU A 164 -11.71 4.11 5.11
C LEU A 164 -12.33 4.47 6.46
N GLU A 165 -11.59 5.19 7.32
CA GLU A 165 -12.12 5.68 8.60
C GLU A 165 -13.27 6.67 8.36
N GLU A 166 -13.12 7.61 7.42
CA GLU A 166 -14.18 8.55 7.04
C GLU A 166 -15.41 7.83 6.48
N ASP A 167 -15.23 6.81 5.65
CA ASP A 167 -16.33 6.01 5.11
C ASP A 167 -17.06 5.22 6.23
N ALA A 168 -16.31 4.67 7.19
CA ALA A 168 -16.85 3.98 8.33
C ALA A 168 -17.61 4.92 9.29
N GLU A 169 -17.10 6.13 9.53
CA GLU A 169 -17.81 7.14 10.32
C GLU A 169 -19.13 7.57 9.64
N LEU A 170 -19.13 7.79 8.32
CA LEU A 170 -20.34 8.09 7.57
C LEU A 170 -21.39 6.99 7.73
N SER A 171 -21.00 5.73 7.65
CA SER A 171 -21.97 4.61 7.78
C SER A 171 -22.62 4.52 9.15
N LYS A 172 -21.98 5.06 10.21
CA LYS A 172 -22.55 5.13 11.55
C LYS A 172 -23.68 6.15 11.69
N MET A 173 -23.73 7.16 10.84
CA MET A 173 -24.75 8.20 10.87
C MET A 173 -26.14 7.64 10.52
N LYS A 174 -26.20 6.57 9.71
CA LYS A 174 -27.44 5.86 9.33
C LYS A 174 -28.54 6.78 8.78
N ASP A 175 -28.16 7.80 8.05
CA ASP A 175 -29.07 8.73 7.40
C ASP A 175 -28.92 8.68 5.88
N ALA A 176 -29.93 9.22 5.18
CA ALA A 176 -29.95 9.23 3.72
C ALA A 176 -28.81 10.07 3.10
N HIS A 177 -28.33 11.05 3.80
CA HIS A 177 -27.23 11.91 3.34
C HIS A 177 -25.90 11.12 3.35
N ALA A 178 -25.64 10.37 4.42
CA ALA A 178 -24.47 9.51 4.53
C ALA A 178 -24.48 8.40 3.44
N ASP A 179 -25.61 7.76 3.22
CA ASP A 179 -25.77 6.75 2.16
C ASP A 179 -25.55 7.34 0.78
N LEU A 180 -26.03 8.56 0.52
CA LEU A 180 -25.83 9.24 -0.76
C LEU A 180 -24.34 9.56 -1.00
N ILE A 181 -23.61 10.00 0.03
CA ILE A 181 -22.18 10.25 -0.04
C ILE A 181 -21.42 8.94 -0.32
N LEU A 182 -21.78 7.85 0.35
CA LEU A 182 -21.16 6.54 0.12
C LEU A 182 -21.40 6.04 -1.30
N LEU A 183 -22.60 6.22 -1.84
CA LEU A 183 -22.92 5.90 -3.25
C LEU A 183 -22.10 6.75 -4.22
N ALA A 184 -21.94 8.05 -3.96
CA ALA A 184 -21.12 8.95 -4.77
C ALA A 184 -19.64 8.54 -4.74
N ARG A 185 -19.11 8.20 -3.57
CA ARG A 185 -17.74 7.70 -3.42
C ARG A 185 -17.53 6.36 -4.12
N LEU A 186 -18.52 5.46 -4.05
CA LEU A 186 -18.49 4.19 -4.77
C LEU A 186 -18.40 4.41 -6.28
N GLN A 187 -19.25 5.28 -6.83
CA GLN A 187 -19.24 5.61 -8.27
C GLN A 187 -17.92 6.21 -8.69
N LEU A 188 -17.39 7.17 -7.95
CA LEU A 188 -16.09 7.78 -8.24
C LEU A 188 -14.96 6.75 -8.22
N CYS A 189 -14.93 5.85 -7.23
CA CYS A 189 -13.94 4.77 -7.18
C CYS A 189 -14.04 3.81 -8.37
N GLN A 190 -15.25 3.52 -8.86
CA GLN A 190 -15.43 2.70 -10.05
C GLN A 190 -14.93 3.38 -11.31
N GLU A 191 -15.23 4.68 -11.49
CA GLU A 191 -14.70 5.49 -12.60
C GLU A 191 -13.16 5.56 -12.56
N MET A 192 -12.59 5.77 -11.37
CA MET A 192 -11.14 5.73 -11.17
C MET A 192 -10.54 4.36 -11.50
N TYR A 193 -11.21 3.26 -11.14
CA TYR A 193 -10.77 1.91 -11.44
C TYR A 193 -10.72 1.63 -12.94
N GLU A 194 -11.71 2.09 -13.69
CA GLU A 194 -11.76 1.95 -15.13
C GLU A 194 -10.67 2.77 -15.83
N ALA A 195 -10.44 4.00 -15.37
CA ALA A 195 -9.45 4.91 -15.93
C ALA A 195 -8.00 4.55 -15.53
N ALA A 196 -7.79 3.86 -14.42
CA ALA A 196 -6.46 3.58 -13.88
C ALA A 196 -5.68 2.60 -14.75
N LYS A 197 -4.44 2.96 -15.06
CA LYS A 197 -3.45 2.07 -15.68
C LYS A 197 -2.68 1.25 -14.63
N THR A 198 -2.47 1.82 -13.44
CA THR A 198 -1.75 1.23 -12.31
C THR A 198 -2.56 1.38 -11.03
N GLY A 199 -2.19 0.71 -9.94
CA GLY A 199 -2.83 0.87 -8.63
C GLY A 199 -4.25 0.30 -8.51
N LYS A 200 -4.75 -0.45 -9.49
CA LYS A 200 -6.11 -1.01 -9.52
C LYS A 200 -6.47 -1.84 -8.28
N ARG A 201 -5.48 -2.49 -7.66
CA ARG A 201 -5.72 -3.33 -6.47
C ARG A 201 -6.23 -2.51 -5.28
N ALA A 202 -5.60 -1.37 -4.99
CA ALA A 202 -6.02 -0.49 -3.89
C ALA A 202 -7.42 0.08 -4.13
N ILE A 203 -7.69 0.54 -5.36
CA ILE A 203 -9.01 1.05 -5.73
C ILE A 203 -10.07 -0.05 -5.60
N LYS A 204 -9.77 -1.28 -6.04
CA LYS A 204 -10.69 -2.42 -5.91
C LYS A 204 -11.00 -2.74 -4.45
N GLN A 205 -9.99 -2.77 -3.58
CA GLN A 205 -10.18 -2.98 -2.14
C GLN A 205 -11.09 -1.90 -1.53
N ARG A 206 -10.91 -0.63 -1.93
CA ARG A 206 -11.78 0.45 -1.46
C ARG A 206 -13.22 0.30 -1.95
N ILE A 207 -13.43 -0.05 -3.22
CA ILE A 207 -14.75 -0.36 -3.75
C ILE A 207 -15.43 -1.43 -2.89
N GLU A 208 -14.74 -2.53 -2.60
CA GLU A 208 -15.27 -3.63 -1.78
C GLU A 208 -15.60 -3.15 -0.35
N SER A 209 -14.76 -2.35 0.27
CA SER A 209 -15.00 -1.79 1.61
C SER A 209 -16.21 -0.87 1.63
N ILE A 210 -16.35 0.06 0.69
CA ILE A 210 -17.51 0.97 0.61
C ILE A 210 -18.80 0.17 0.37
N ARG A 211 -18.76 -0.84 -0.49
CA ARG A 211 -19.93 -1.70 -0.77
C ARG A 211 -20.46 -2.42 0.48
N MET A 212 -19.58 -2.77 1.43
CA MET A 212 -19.98 -3.38 2.69
C MET A 212 -20.66 -2.41 3.67
N LEU A 213 -20.48 -1.09 3.48
CA LEU A 213 -21.04 -0.04 4.34
C LEU A 213 -22.41 0.45 3.88
N ILE A 214 -22.76 0.25 2.62
CA ILE A 214 -24.04 0.70 2.03
C ILE A 214 -25.16 -0.31 2.33
N ASP A 215 -26.39 0.21 2.60
CA ASP A 215 -27.56 -0.66 2.74
C ASP A 215 -27.72 -1.61 1.54
N PRO A 216 -27.90 -2.93 1.75
CA PRO A 216 -27.97 -3.90 0.66
C PRO A 216 -29.06 -3.62 -0.38
N ARG A 217 -30.16 -2.96 0.01
CA ARG A 217 -31.26 -2.60 -0.90
C ARG A 217 -30.83 -1.47 -1.84
N LEU A 218 -30.15 -0.45 -1.28
CA LEU A 218 -29.61 0.64 -2.07
C LEU A 218 -28.53 0.16 -3.03
N LEU A 219 -27.63 -0.70 -2.54
CA LEU A 219 -26.56 -1.29 -3.34
C LEU A 219 -27.11 -2.13 -4.49
N LYS A 220 -28.13 -2.96 -4.25
CA LYS A 220 -28.80 -3.74 -5.31
C LYS A 220 -29.43 -2.86 -6.37
N HIS A 221 -30.04 -1.75 -5.97
CA HIS A 221 -30.59 -0.78 -6.91
C HIS A 221 -29.49 -0.09 -7.71
N TYR A 222 -28.42 0.35 -7.04
CA TYR A 222 -27.25 0.96 -7.66
C TYR A 222 -26.65 0.04 -8.71
N ASP A 223 -26.34 -1.22 -8.38
CA ASP A 223 -25.76 -2.19 -9.31
C ASP A 223 -26.64 -2.42 -10.54
N ARG A 224 -27.95 -2.51 -10.34
CA ARG A 224 -28.89 -2.65 -11.46
C ARG A 224 -28.88 -1.46 -12.41
N VAL A 225 -28.79 -0.24 -11.86
CA VAL A 225 -28.74 0.98 -12.67
C VAL A 225 -27.40 1.11 -13.36
N MET A 226 -26.28 0.82 -12.67
CA MET A 226 -24.94 0.82 -13.26
C MET A 226 -24.82 -0.15 -14.43
N ALA A 227 -25.38 -1.36 -14.31
CA ALA A 227 -25.33 -2.36 -15.35
C ALA A 227 -26.12 -1.97 -16.62
N SER A 228 -27.17 -1.16 -16.49
CA SER A 228 -28.06 -0.83 -17.60
C SER A 228 -27.90 0.59 -18.14
N ARG A 229 -27.50 1.53 -17.30
CA ARG A 229 -27.56 2.97 -17.58
C ARG A 229 -26.54 3.79 -16.77
N ALA A 230 -25.29 3.38 -16.71
CA ALA A 230 -24.27 4.15 -15.99
C ALA A 230 -24.24 5.63 -16.44
N PRO A 231 -23.95 6.57 -15.54
CA PRO A 231 -23.72 6.44 -14.10
C PRO A 231 -25.04 6.25 -13.31
N ALA A 232 -24.98 5.66 -12.11
CA ALA A 232 -26.17 5.39 -11.28
C ALA A 232 -26.63 6.58 -10.46
N LEU A 233 -25.72 7.49 -10.11
CA LEU A 233 -25.99 8.72 -9.34
C LEU A 233 -25.72 9.93 -10.24
N VAL A 234 -26.66 10.85 -10.32
CA VAL A 234 -26.58 12.03 -11.20
C VAL A 234 -27.17 13.29 -10.54
N PRO A 235 -26.66 14.48 -10.85
CA PRO A 235 -27.23 15.73 -10.38
C PRO A 235 -28.56 16.06 -11.09
N VAL A 236 -29.34 16.89 -10.45
CA VAL A 236 -30.50 17.58 -11.04
C VAL A 236 -30.17 19.07 -11.09
N GLU A 237 -30.16 19.61 -12.29
CA GLU A 237 -29.95 21.04 -12.54
C GLU A 237 -31.22 21.67 -13.10
N GLY A 238 -31.71 22.72 -12.47
CA GLY A 238 -32.91 23.45 -12.89
C GLY A 238 -34.13 22.54 -13.15
N ASP A 239 -34.38 21.55 -12.29
CA ASP A 239 -35.41 20.49 -12.42
C ASP A 239 -35.14 19.44 -13.48
N THR A 240 -33.98 19.45 -14.16
CA THR A 240 -33.63 18.47 -15.22
C THR A 240 -32.66 17.43 -14.69
N CYS A 241 -33.01 16.16 -14.81
CA CYS A 241 -32.13 15.03 -14.48
C CYS A 241 -30.97 14.96 -15.47
N GLN A 242 -29.73 15.12 -15.04
CA GLN A 242 -28.55 15.10 -15.91
C GLN A 242 -28.20 13.69 -16.44
N GLY A 243 -28.91 12.66 -15.99
CA GLY A 243 -28.71 11.31 -16.51
C GLY A 243 -29.59 10.92 -17.70
N CYS A 244 -30.82 11.46 -17.79
CA CYS A 244 -31.73 11.17 -18.90
C CYS A 244 -32.26 12.43 -19.60
N PHE A 245 -31.85 13.59 -19.13
CA PHE A 245 -32.20 14.92 -19.64
C PHE A 245 -33.72 15.23 -19.68
N MET A 246 -34.49 14.46 -18.90
CA MET A 246 -35.91 14.70 -18.73
C MET A 246 -36.17 15.63 -17.54
N LYS A 247 -37.10 16.55 -17.71
CA LYS A 247 -37.56 17.43 -16.64
C LYS A 247 -38.39 16.67 -15.62
N LEU A 248 -38.07 16.84 -14.35
CA LEU A 248 -38.85 16.29 -13.25
C LEU A 248 -40.18 17.04 -13.14
N PRO A 249 -41.28 16.37 -12.76
CA PRO A 249 -42.52 17.06 -12.38
C PRO A 249 -42.25 18.09 -11.27
N SER A 250 -42.78 19.30 -11.41
CA SER A 250 -42.47 20.43 -10.51
C SER A 250 -42.71 20.10 -9.02
N GLN A 251 -43.80 19.42 -8.71
CA GLN A 251 -44.09 18.96 -7.35
C GLN A 251 -43.03 17.96 -6.82
N TYR A 252 -42.52 17.09 -7.68
CA TYR A 252 -41.50 16.12 -7.31
C TYR A 252 -40.11 16.79 -7.17
N ALA A 253 -39.77 17.71 -8.04
CA ALA A 253 -38.54 18.51 -7.91
C ALA A 253 -38.52 19.32 -6.60
N GLN A 254 -39.66 19.88 -6.22
CA GLN A 254 -39.81 20.57 -4.94
C GLN A 254 -39.67 19.63 -3.75
N LEU A 255 -40.27 18.43 -3.82
CA LEU A 255 -40.09 17.39 -2.82
C LEU A 255 -38.63 17.03 -2.63
N VAL A 256 -37.89 16.74 -3.69
CA VAL A 256 -36.46 16.37 -3.66
C VAL A 256 -35.61 17.48 -3.02
N ARG A 257 -35.96 18.76 -3.22
CA ARG A 257 -35.28 19.89 -2.57
C ARG A 257 -35.53 19.99 -1.07
N GLN A 258 -36.72 19.60 -0.63
CA GLN A 258 -37.17 19.78 0.76
C GLN A 258 -36.89 18.54 1.63
N ASP A 259 -36.98 17.37 1.05
CA ASP A 259 -36.82 16.09 1.77
C ASP A 259 -35.37 15.60 1.61
N THR A 260 -34.49 16.10 2.48
CA THR A 260 -33.08 15.70 2.54
C THR A 260 -32.89 14.40 3.34
N ASP A 261 -33.93 13.93 4.01
CA ASP A 261 -33.88 12.73 4.86
C ASP A 261 -34.09 11.44 4.08
N ARG A 262 -34.27 11.52 2.78
CA ARG A 262 -34.49 10.36 1.89
C ARG A 262 -33.65 10.43 0.64
N ILE A 263 -33.26 9.25 0.16
CA ILE A 263 -32.63 9.12 -1.15
C ILE A 263 -33.72 9.08 -2.22
N HIS A 264 -33.61 9.99 -3.16
CA HIS A 264 -34.55 10.13 -4.26
C HIS A 264 -34.03 9.47 -5.55
N THR A 265 -34.97 9.03 -6.41
CA THR A 265 -34.63 8.47 -7.73
C THR A 265 -35.41 9.18 -8.82
N CYS A 266 -34.80 9.36 -9.98
CA CYS A 266 -35.50 9.90 -11.13
C CYS A 266 -36.65 8.97 -11.56
N LYS A 267 -37.86 9.50 -11.66
CA LYS A 267 -39.06 8.75 -12.04
C LYS A 267 -38.99 8.15 -13.46
N ASN A 268 -38.16 8.77 -14.33
CA ASN A 268 -38.05 8.36 -15.72
C ASN A 268 -36.93 7.32 -15.93
N CYS A 269 -35.75 7.50 -15.33
CA CYS A 269 -34.59 6.64 -15.59
C CYS A 269 -34.12 5.81 -14.39
N SER A 270 -34.77 5.99 -13.22
CA SER A 270 -34.47 5.27 -11.97
C SER A 270 -33.07 5.50 -11.38
N ARG A 271 -32.28 6.43 -11.91
CA ARG A 271 -31.01 6.83 -11.29
C ARG A 271 -31.26 7.51 -9.97
N PHE A 272 -30.34 7.34 -9.04
CA PHE A 272 -30.30 8.20 -7.85
C PHE A 272 -30.06 9.65 -8.26
N ILE A 273 -30.74 10.57 -7.61
CA ILE A 273 -30.65 12.01 -7.93
C ILE A 273 -30.35 12.83 -6.67
N TYR A 274 -29.61 13.90 -6.86
CA TYR A 274 -29.37 14.93 -5.85
C TYR A 274 -29.48 16.33 -6.49
N MET A 275 -29.86 17.29 -5.69
CA MET A 275 -29.99 18.68 -6.15
C MET A 275 -28.63 19.37 -6.10
N VAL A 276 -28.34 20.20 -7.11
CA VAL A 276 -27.15 21.06 -7.17
C VAL A 276 -27.59 22.51 -7.05
#